data_aeba63c324934719c4f03e6dddb29983
#
_entry.id   aeba63c324934719c4f03e6dddb29983
#
_cell.length_a   1.000
_cell.length_b   1.000
_cell.length_c   1.000
_cell.angle_alpha   90.00
_cell.angle_beta   90.00
_cell.angle_gamma   90.00
#
_symmetry.space_group_name_H-M   'P 1'
#
loop_
_entity.id
_entity.type
_entity.pdbx_description
1 polymer ?
#
loop_
_entity_poly.entity_id
_entity_poly.type
_entity_poly.pdbx_seq_one_letter_code
_entity_poly.pdbx_strand_id
1 'polypeptide(L)'
;WESQYERLYTDTKDCLKKLSRIYKIGVIANQSLGTSERLENLGVRKYIDLIIASAEEGVSKPDRRIFEIALERSCCKPENAVMIGDRIDNDIVPAKQLGMKTIWVKQGLGSLWNITDESEKADIEVNNLSDILNFL
;
A
#
# COMPACT_ATOMS: atom_id res chain seq x y z
N TRP A 1 -8.25 -1.75 16.04
CA TRP A 1 -8.89 -2.04 14.73
C TRP A 1 -10.08 -2.96 14.93
N GLU A 2 -11.26 -2.50 14.56
CA GLU A 2 -12.48 -3.28 14.63
C GLU A 2 -13.02 -3.51 13.22
N SER A 3 -12.89 -4.73 12.69
CA SER A 3 -13.20 -5.06 11.31
C SER A 3 -14.65 -4.78 10.91
N GLN A 4 -15.58 -4.84 11.86
CA GLN A 4 -17.00 -4.54 11.60
C GLN A 4 -17.25 -3.09 11.19
N TYR A 5 -16.30 -2.18 11.44
CA TYR A 5 -16.40 -0.79 11.04
C TYR A 5 -15.52 -0.46 9.83
N GLU A 6 -14.83 -1.45 9.29
CA GLU A 6 -14.03 -1.24 8.10
C GLU A 6 -14.90 -0.88 6.91
N ARG A 7 -14.46 0.12 6.16
CA ARG A 7 -15.10 0.52 4.91
C ARG A 7 -14.03 0.85 3.90
N LEU A 8 -14.31 0.52 2.63
CA LEU A 8 -13.52 1.02 1.53
C LEU A 8 -13.97 2.44 1.20
N TYR A 9 -13.03 3.28 0.81
CA TYR A 9 -13.37 4.51 0.12
C TYR A 9 -14.12 4.14 -1.17
N THR A 10 -15.07 4.97 -1.59
CA THR A 10 -16.02 4.66 -2.68
C THR A 10 -15.35 4.20 -3.98
N ASP A 11 -14.16 4.70 -4.27
CA ASP A 11 -13.42 4.42 -5.50
C ASP A 11 -12.43 3.26 -5.40
N THR A 12 -12.15 2.74 -4.21
CA THR A 12 -11.07 1.77 -3.98
C THR A 12 -11.29 0.47 -4.74
N LYS A 13 -12.47 -0.11 -4.64
CA LYS A 13 -12.77 -1.40 -5.28
C LYS A 13 -12.65 -1.30 -6.79
N ASP A 14 -13.19 -0.25 -7.39
CA ASP A 14 -13.15 -0.03 -8.83
C ASP A 14 -11.72 0.19 -9.31
N CYS A 15 -10.94 0.96 -8.56
CA CYS A 15 -9.53 1.20 -8.84
C CYS A 15 -8.73 -0.11 -8.83
N LEU A 16 -8.88 -0.94 -7.79
CA LEU A 16 -8.21 -2.23 -7.69
C LEU A 16 -8.58 -3.15 -8.84
N LYS A 17 -9.86 -3.18 -9.20
CA LYS A 17 -10.34 -3.98 -10.33
C LYS A 17 -9.65 -3.59 -11.63
N LYS A 18 -9.53 -2.30 -11.91
CA LYS A 18 -8.87 -1.79 -13.12
C LYS A 18 -7.38 -2.07 -13.12
N LEU A 19 -6.70 -1.83 -12.01
CA LEU A 19 -5.26 -2.07 -11.88
C LEU A 19 -4.90 -3.55 -11.98
N SER A 20 -5.73 -4.44 -11.43
CA SER A 20 -5.47 -5.88 -11.44
C SER A 20 -5.41 -6.49 -12.83
N ARG A 21 -5.96 -5.80 -13.83
CA ARG A 21 -5.91 -6.24 -15.23
C ARG A 21 -4.56 -5.99 -15.88
N ILE A 22 -3.76 -5.11 -15.32
CA ILE A 22 -2.50 -4.64 -15.90
C ILE A 22 -1.30 -5.00 -15.02
N TYR A 23 -1.48 -4.94 -13.70
CA TYR A 23 -0.41 -5.09 -12.73
C TYR A 23 -0.69 -6.21 -11.73
N LYS A 24 0.38 -6.78 -11.14
CA LYS A 24 0.25 -7.55 -9.91
C LYS A 24 0.03 -6.58 -8.76
N ILE A 25 -0.88 -6.92 -7.87
CA ILE A 25 -1.23 -6.10 -6.71
C ILE A 25 -0.87 -6.85 -5.44
N GLY A 26 -0.05 -6.22 -4.61
CA GLY A 26 0.28 -6.69 -3.27
C GLY A 26 -0.26 -5.74 -2.21
N VAL A 27 -0.53 -6.29 -1.04
CA VAL A 27 -0.92 -5.52 0.14
C VAL A 27 0.13 -5.75 1.22
N ILE A 28 0.65 -4.66 1.78
CA ILE A 28 1.53 -4.69 2.96
C ILE A 28 0.78 -4.01 4.09
N ALA A 29 0.41 -4.78 5.11
CA ALA A 29 -0.47 -4.31 6.15
C ALA A 29 0.12 -4.50 7.54
N ASN A 30 0.08 -3.46 8.37
CA ASN A 30 0.35 -3.54 9.81
C ASN A 30 -0.93 -3.94 10.52
N GLN A 31 -1.25 -5.23 10.49
CA GLN A 31 -2.50 -5.74 11.01
C GLN A 31 -2.32 -7.05 11.76
N SER A 32 -3.28 -7.36 12.62
CA SER A 32 -3.42 -8.65 13.26
C SER A 32 -3.71 -9.75 12.23
N LEU A 33 -3.68 -11.01 12.68
CA LEU A 33 -4.01 -12.15 11.83
C LEU A 33 -5.38 -11.96 11.16
N GLY A 34 -5.58 -12.60 10.01
CA GLY A 34 -6.84 -12.56 9.30
C GLY A 34 -6.99 -11.47 8.27
N THR A 35 -5.88 -10.87 7.83
CA THR A 35 -5.91 -9.82 6.78
C THR A 35 -6.60 -10.31 5.51
N SER A 36 -6.27 -11.53 5.05
CA SER A 36 -6.87 -12.11 3.85
C SER A 36 -8.40 -12.21 3.98
N GLU A 37 -8.88 -12.67 5.14
CA GLU A 37 -10.32 -12.79 5.41
C GLU A 37 -11.01 -11.43 5.43
N ARG A 38 -10.37 -10.42 6.03
CA ARG A 38 -10.91 -9.05 6.03
C ARG A 38 -11.02 -8.49 4.62
N LEU A 39 -10.02 -8.71 3.78
CA LEU A 39 -10.05 -8.27 2.38
C LEU A 39 -11.12 -9.02 1.58
N GLU A 40 -11.33 -10.30 1.87
CA GLU A 40 -12.43 -11.09 1.30
C GLU A 40 -13.78 -10.48 1.66
N ASN A 41 -13.98 -10.16 2.94
CA ASN A 41 -15.22 -9.54 3.43
C ASN A 41 -15.48 -8.16 2.81
N LEU A 42 -14.42 -7.44 2.48
CA LEU A 42 -14.51 -6.14 1.78
C LEU A 42 -14.73 -6.30 0.27
N GLY A 43 -14.68 -7.52 -0.24
CA GLY A 43 -14.93 -7.82 -1.65
C GLY A 43 -13.76 -7.49 -2.58
N VAL A 44 -12.55 -7.32 -2.07
CA VAL A 44 -11.38 -6.93 -2.87
C VAL A 44 -10.28 -8.00 -2.95
N ARG A 45 -10.37 -9.07 -2.16
CA ARG A 45 -9.33 -10.10 -2.12
C ARG A 45 -9.00 -10.68 -3.51
N LYS A 46 -10.02 -10.84 -4.35
CA LYS A 46 -9.87 -11.40 -5.70
C LYS A 46 -8.99 -10.57 -6.64
N TYR A 47 -8.77 -9.29 -6.32
CA TYR A 47 -7.92 -8.39 -7.11
C TYR A 47 -6.48 -8.35 -6.60
N ILE A 48 -6.17 -9.06 -5.52
CA ILE A 48 -4.89 -9.00 -4.83
C ILE A 48 -4.12 -10.30 -5.04
N ASP A 49 -2.89 -10.18 -5.52
CA ASP A 49 -2.03 -11.34 -5.82
C ASP A 49 -1.20 -11.77 -4.62
N LEU A 50 -0.88 -10.83 -3.71
CA LEU A 50 0.02 -11.09 -2.60
C LEU A 50 -0.43 -10.30 -1.36
N ILE A 51 -0.40 -10.95 -0.21
CA ILE A 51 -0.70 -10.30 1.07
C ILE A 51 0.48 -10.52 2.02
N ILE A 52 1.05 -9.43 2.52
CA ILE A 52 2.11 -9.43 3.53
C ILE A 52 1.55 -8.70 4.75
N ALA A 53 1.26 -9.44 5.80
CA ALA A 53 0.71 -8.88 7.04
C ALA A 53 1.73 -9.00 8.17
N SER A 54 1.86 -7.94 8.98
CA SER A 54 2.85 -7.86 10.04
C SER A 54 2.74 -9.01 11.06
N ALA A 55 1.52 -9.41 11.42
CA ALA A 55 1.31 -10.49 12.37
C ALA A 55 1.78 -11.86 11.85
N GLU A 56 1.76 -12.06 10.53
CA GLU A 56 2.20 -13.31 9.91
C GLU A 56 3.70 -13.35 9.67
N GLU A 57 4.31 -12.17 9.41
CA GLU A 57 5.73 -12.08 9.05
C GLU A 57 6.64 -11.80 10.25
N GLY A 58 6.09 -11.37 11.37
CA GLY A 58 6.87 -11.01 12.55
C GLY A 58 7.63 -9.69 12.40
N VAL A 59 7.30 -8.88 11.41
CA VAL A 59 7.91 -7.58 11.15
C VAL A 59 6.85 -6.63 10.63
N SER A 60 6.92 -5.36 10.99
CA SER A 60 5.91 -4.35 10.63
C SER A 60 6.56 -3.11 10.00
N LYS A 61 5.76 -2.39 9.19
CA LYS A 61 6.16 -1.08 8.71
C LYS A 61 6.41 -0.15 9.92
N PRO A 62 7.40 0.71 9.90
CA PRO A 62 8.24 1.09 8.77
C PRO A 62 9.51 0.26 8.59
N ASP A 63 9.64 -0.89 9.23
CA ASP A 63 10.81 -1.74 9.04
C ASP A 63 10.87 -2.18 7.57
N ARG A 64 11.96 -1.85 6.88
CA ARG A 64 12.07 -2.14 5.46
C ARG A 64 12.08 -3.63 5.13
N ARG A 65 12.34 -4.52 6.10
CA ARG A 65 12.31 -5.97 5.87
C ARG A 65 10.95 -6.45 5.39
N ILE A 66 9.85 -5.81 5.81
CA ILE A 66 8.52 -6.21 5.34
C ILE A 66 8.35 -5.89 3.85
N PHE A 67 8.94 -4.79 3.38
CA PHE A 67 8.96 -4.44 1.95
C PHE A 67 9.85 -5.37 1.16
N GLU A 68 11.01 -5.76 1.71
CA GLU A 68 11.91 -6.71 1.08
C GLU A 68 11.26 -8.08 0.90
N ILE A 69 10.50 -8.54 1.90
CA ILE A 69 9.71 -9.78 1.83
C ILE A 69 8.71 -9.69 0.67
N ALA A 70 7.99 -8.58 0.56
CA ALA A 70 7.01 -8.38 -0.50
C ALA A 70 7.66 -8.40 -1.89
N LEU A 71 8.79 -7.73 -2.05
CA LEU A 71 9.54 -7.72 -3.32
C LEU A 71 10.04 -9.11 -3.68
N GLU A 72 10.58 -9.84 -2.72
CA GLU A 72 11.08 -11.19 -2.94
C GLU A 72 9.95 -12.15 -3.36
N ARG A 73 8.84 -12.14 -2.63
CA ARG A 73 7.72 -13.03 -2.94
C ARG A 73 7.02 -12.70 -4.24
N SER A 74 7.03 -11.45 -4.65
CA SER A 74 6.48 -11.03 -5.94
C SER A 74 7.47 -11.19 -7.10
N CYS A 75 8.71 -11.57 -6.80
CA CYS A 75 9.80 -11.65 -7.79
C CYS A 75 9.99 -10.32 -8.53
N CYS A 76 9.89 -9.21 -7.81
CA CYS A 76 9.94 -7.87 -8.37
C CYS A 76 11.16 -7.11 -7.84
N LYS A 77 11.84 -6.40 -8.73
CA LYS A 77 12.92 -5.50 -8.34
C LYS A 77 12.31 -4.18 -7.83
N PRO A 78 12.97 -3.49 -6.87
CA PRO A 78 12.43 -2.22 -6.34
C PRO A 78 12.11 -1.20 -7.44
N GLU A 79 12.97 -1.04 -8.43
CA GLU A 79 12.77 -0.08 -9.52
C GLU A 79 11.55 -0.39 -10.41
N ASN A 80 11.01 -1.59 -10.32
CA ASN A 80 9.82 -2.03 -11.06
C ASN A 80 8.58 -2.06 -10.20
N ALA A 81 8.66 -1.59 -8.95
CA ALA A 81 7.57 -1.61 -7.99
C ALA A 81 7.15 -0.19 -7.63
N VAL A 82 5.86 -0.04 -7.36
CA VAL A 82 5.28 1.22 -6.90
C VAL A 82 4.62 0.99 -5.55
N MET A 83 5.04 1.74 -4.53
CA MET A 83 4.37 1.75 -3.24
C MET A 83 3.33 2.85 -3.20
N ILE A 84 2.11 2.47 -2.91
CA ILE A 84 0.98 3.39 -2.78
C ILE A 84 0.54 3.34 -1.33
N GLY A 85 0.54 4.48 -0.66
CA GLY A 85 0.17 4.54 0.75
C GLY A 85 -0.26 5.92 1.18
N ASP A 86 -0.89 5.98 2.35
CA ASP A 86 -1.40 7.22 2.93
C ASP A 86 -0.50 7.76 4.06
N ARG A 87 0.48 6.99 4.50
CA ARG A 87 1.39 7.36 5.59
C ARG A 87 2.80 7.58 5.10
N ILE A 88 3.29 8.81 5.25
CA ILE A 88 4.67 9.17 4.85
C ILE A 88 5.68 8.34 5.63
N ASP A 89 5.54 8.25 6.95
CA ASP A 89 6.49 7.54 7.83
C ASP A 89 6.50 6.02 7.62
N ASN A 90 5.31 5.43 7.45
CA ASN A 90 5.16 3.98 7.37
C ASN A 90 5.31 3.43 5.95
N ASP A 91 4.87 4.19 4.95
CA ASP A 91 4.75 3.69 3.58
C ASP A 91 5.77 4.30 2.63
N ILE A 92 5.88 5.62 2.63
CA ILE A 92 6.64 6.34 1.61
C ILE A 92 8.15 6.30 1.88
N VAL A 93 8.57 6.67 3.10
CA VAL A 93 9.99 6.74 3.45
C VAL A 93 10.69 5.40 3.28
N PRO A 94 10.21 4.29 3.86
CA PRO A 94 10.91 3.02 3.71
C PRO A 94 10.94 2.49 2.28
N ALA A 95 9.85 2.68 1.52
CA ALA A 95 9.81 2.26 0.12
C ALA A 95 10.80 3.06 -0.74
N LYS A 96 10.87 4.37 -0.49
CA LYS A 96 11.81 5.24 -1.18
C LYS A 96 13.27 4.86 -0.90
N GLN A 97 13.58 4.48 0.34
CA GLN A 97 14.91 4.02 0.71
C GLN A 97 15.35 2.76 -0.04
N LEU A 98 14.41 1.92 -0.43
CA LEU A 98 14.67 0.71 -1.21
C LEU A 98 14.74 0.94 -2.71
N GLY A 99 14.44 2.14 -3.19
CA GLY A 99 14.45 2.46 -4.61
C GLY A 99 13.14 2.20 -5.32
N MET A 100 12.05 2.00 -4.59
CA MET A 100 10.71 1.89 -5.18
C MET A 100 10.20 3.26 -5.59
N LYS A 101 9.35 3.31 -6.60
CA LYS A 101 8.54 4.49 -6.88
C LYS A 101 7.46 4.62 -5.82
N THR A 102 7.03 5.84 -5.54
CA THR A 102 6.11 6.10 -4.44
C THR A 102 4.97 7.03 -4.87
N ILE A 103 3.77 6.71 -4.42
CA ILE A 103 2.58 7.56 -4.60
C ILE A 103 1.95 7.76 -3.22
N TRP A 104 1.86 9.02 -2.80
CA TRP A 104 1.21 9.37 -1.55
C TRP A 104 -0.25 9.72 -1.80
N VAL A 105 -1.14 8.92 -1.23
CA VAL A 105 -2.58 9.18 -1.27
C VAL A 105 -2.94 9.99 -0.02
N LYS A 106 -3.32 11.24 -0.22
CA LYS A 106 -3.59 12.19 0.87
C LYS A 106 -5.00 11.98 1.43
N GLN A 107 -5.17 10.89 2.20
CA GLN A 107 -6.43 10.50 2.83
C GLN A 107 -6.25 10.30 4.31
N GLY A 108 -7.34 10.46 5.07
CA GLY A 108 -7.34 10.22 6.50
C GLY A 108 -6.38 11.12 7.27
N LEU A 109 -5.93 10.66 8.41
CA LEU A 109 -5.00 11.41 9.26
C LEU A 109 -3.61 11.56 8.62
N GLY A 110 -3.24 10.65 7.73
CA GLY A 110 -1.97 10.73 7.02
C GLY A 110 -1.83 11.96 6.15
N SER A 111 -2.95 12.54 5.69
CA SER A 111 -2.95 13.76 4.88
C SER A 111 -2.45 15.00 5.64
N LEU A 112 -2.41 14.92 6.97
CA LEU A 112 -1.95 16.02 7.83
C LEU A 112 -0.43 16.05 8.01
N TRP A 113 0.29 15.08 7.45
CA TRP A 113 1.75 15.04 7.53
C TRP A 113 2.36 16.26 6.85
N ASN A 114 3.27 16.92 7.56
CA ASN A 114 3.99 18.06 7.03
C ASN A 114 5.37 17.61 6.54
N ILE A 115 5.58 17.68 5.23
CA ILE A 115 6.86 17.27 4.61
C ILE A 115 7.96 18.27 5.01
N THR A 116 9.01 17.76 5.64
CA THR A 116 10.15 18.57 6.09
C THR A 116 11.49 18.18 5.48
N ASP A 117 11.56 17.04 4.79
CA ASP A 117 12.80 16.51 4.22
C ASP A 117 12.49 15.89 2.85
N GLU A 118 13.50 15.89 1.98
CA GLU A 118 13.45 15.27 0.65
C GLU A 118 13.13 13.78 0.72
N SER A 119 13.64 13.07 1.74
CA SER A 119 13.36 11.64 1.95
C SER A 119 11.88 11.34 2.20
N GLU A 120 11.10 12.35 2.57
CA GLU A 120 9.66 12.23 2.82
C GLU A 120 8.80 12.55 1.60
N LYS A 121 9.40 13.03 0.52
CA LYS A 121 8.65 13.38 -0.69
C LYS A 121 8.38 12.17 -1.55
N ALA A 122 7.10 11.91 -1.81
CA ALA A 122 6.71 10.89 -2.78
C ALA A 122 6.98 11.39 -4.22
N ASP A 123 7.12 10.46 -5.15
CA ASP A 123 7.26 10.81 -6.56
C ASP A 123 5.98 11.45 -7.09
N ILE A 124 4.83 11.00 -6.61
CA ILE A 124 3.51 11.49 -7.02
C ILE A 124 2.64 11.64 -5.77
N GLU A 125 1.83 12.70 -5.73
CA GLU A 125 0.83 12.92 -4.70
C GLU A 125 -0.55 12.96 -5.35
N VAL A 126 -1.51 12.27 -4.75
CA VAL A 126 -2.90 12.27 -5.20
C VAL A 126 -3.84 12.46 -4.01
N ASN A 127 -5.05 12.93 -4.26
CA ASN A 127 -6.03 13.19 -3.20
C ASN A 127 -6.92 11.99 -2.89
N ASN A 128 -7.06 11.07 -3.85
CA ASN A 128 -7.81 9.84 -3.67
C ASN A 128 -7.17 8.73 -4.50
N LEU A 129 -7.54 7.48 -4.19
CA LEU A 129 -6.91 6.32 -4.81
C LEU A 129 -7.17 6.24 -6.31
N SER A 130 -8.35 6.63 -6.79
CA SER A 130 -8.67 6.55 -8.23
C SER A 130 -7.80 7.46 -9.08
N ASP A 131 -7.26 8.54 -8.51
CA ASP A 131 -6.37 9.45 -9.24
C ASP A 131 -5.08 8.76 -9.70
N ILE A 132 -4.67 7.65 -9.07
CA ILE A 132 -3.47 6.92 -9.49
C ILE A 132 -3.60 6.34 -10.90
N LEU A 133 -4.83 6.11 -11.36
CA LEU A 133 -5.08 5.60 -12.72
C LEU A 133 -4.59 6.55 -13.80
N ASN A 134 -4.42 7.83 -13.48
CA ASN A 134 -3.88 8.84 -14.40
C ASN A 134 -2.36 8.71 -14.57
N PHE A 135 -1.68 8.00 -13.69
CA PHE A 135 -0.21 7.89 -13.66
C PHE A 135 0.30 6.48 -13.93
N LEU A 136 -0.58 5.50 -13.87
CA LEU A 136 -0.29 4.10 -14.11
C LEU A 136 -1.10 3.55 -15.30
#